data_f703bcc0f3a7d2b122898348c399f863
#
_entry.id   f703bcc0f3a7d2b122898348c399f863
#
_cell.length_a   1.000
_cell.length_b   1.000
_cell.length_c   1.000
_cell.angle_alpha   90.00
_cell.angle_beta   90.00
_cell.angle_gamma   90.00
#
_symmetry.space_group_name_H-M   'P 1'
#
loop_
_entity.id
_entity.type
_entity.pdbx_description
1 polymer ?
#
loop_
_entity_poly.entity_id
_entity_poly.type
_entity_poly.pdbx_seq_one_letter_code
_entity_poly.pdbx_strand_id
1 'polypeptide(L)'
;MMKKLIVGTIICCIITGIVFIYNNWYIDYNLRKYSVYYAHNMERKEGTHPEMAMAIENIGVIYKPNKKNIRYRDDGSYAIYNNSTDRKQAIISCDLREKELRYDFYDVTDKDYYFNDAFNLTHAYDSSVRNDEIDIKTIDQDALYKDIYNNFGFLVEANVNRKPRINLQKQFNKKYYKRFN
;
A
#
# COMPACT_ATOMS: atom_id res chain seq x y z
N MET A 1 -6.56 -48.73 -26.16
CA MET A 1 -6.89 -47.37 -26.58
C MET A 1 -7.34 -46.47 -25.40
N MET A 2 -8.27 -46.92 -24.56
CA MET A 2 -8.85 -46.21 -23.41
C MET A 2 -7.80 -45.68 -22.40
N LYS A 3 -6.81 -46.49 -22.00
CA LYS A 3 -5.76 -46.07 -21.02
C LYS A 3 -4.91 -44.88 -21.51
N LYS A 4 -4.59 -44.82 -22.80
CA LYS A 4 -3.84 -43.67 -23.37
C LYS A 4 -4.68 -42.40 -23.40
N LEU A 5 -6.01 -42.52 -23.63
CA LEU A 5 -6.93 -41.39 -23.61
C LEU A 5 -7.05 -40.81 -22.19
N ILE A 6 -7.19 -41.66 -21.17
CA ILE A 6 -7.27 -41.26 -19.77
C ILE A 6 -6.00 -40.52 -19.33
N VAL A 7 -4.82 -41.06 -19.65
CA VAL A 7 -3.53 -40.41 -19.34
C VAL A 7 -3.42 -39.06 -20.03
N GLY A 8 -3.80 -38.94 -21.30
CA GLY A 8 -3.79 -37.67 -22.02
C GLY A 8 -4.70 -36.61 -21.37
N THR A 9 -5.92 -37.01 -20.95
CA THR A 9 -6.86 -36.12 -20.27
C THR A 9 -6.29 -35.62 -18.93
N ILE A 10 -5.70 -36.50 -18.13
CA ILE A 10 -5.09 -36.13 -16.86
C ILE A 10 -3.96 -35.11 -17.06
N ILE A 11 -3.08 -35.35 -18.05
CA ILE A 11 -1.98 -34.42 -18.36
C ILE A 11 -2.55 -33.05 -18.79
N CYS A 12 -3.58 -33.03 -19.64
CA CYS A 12 -4.20 -31.79 -20.07
C CYS A 12 -4.81 -31.01 -18.89
N CYS A 13 -5.50 -31.68 -17.98
CA CYS A 13 -6.05 -31.04 -16.76
C CYS A 13 -4.95 -30.46 -15.86
N ILE A 14 -3.83 -31.17 -15.70
CA ILE A 14 -2.69 -30.69 -14.90
C ILE A 14 -2.08 -29.43 -15.54
N ILE A 15 -1.84 -29.44 -16.85
CA ILE A 15 -1.28 -28.29 -17.57
C ILE A 15 -2.24 -27.09 -17.46
N THR A 16 -3.53 -27.29 -17.66
CA THR A 16 -4.54 -26.22 -17.54
C THR A 16 -4.58 -25.65 -16.12
N GLY A 17 -4.48 -26.51 -15.11
CA GLY A 17 -4.40 -26.08 -13.70
C GLY A 17 -3.18 -25.23 -13.42
N ILE A 18 -2.01 -25.64 -13.90
CA ILE A 18 -0.74 -24.88 -13.74
C ILE A 18 -0.84 -23.51 -14.42
N VAL A 19 -1.35 -23.47 -15.65
CA VAL A 19 -1.53 -22.21 -16.40
C VAL A 19 -2.49 -21.29 -15.67
N PHE A 20 -3.59 -21.81 -15.11
CA PHE A 20 -4.55 -21.03 -14.34
C PHE A 20 -3.93 -20.43 -13.08
N ILE A 21 -3.19 -21.22 -12.30
CA ILE A 21 -2.50 -20.77 -11.09
C ILE A 21 -1.46 -19.69 -11.44
N TYR A 22 -0.66 -19.93 -12.47
CA TYR A 22 0.36 -18.98 -12.93
C TYR A 22 -0.27 -17.66 -13.37
N ASN A 23 -1.35 -17.69 -14.14
CA ASN A 23 -2.03 -16.47 -14.59
C ASN A 23 -2.61 -15.67 -13.41
N ASN A 24 -3.22 -16.33 -12.42
CA ASN A 24 -3.73 -15.64 -11.24
C ASN A 24 -2.61 -15.02 -10.42
N TRP A 25 -1.51 -15.75 -10.20
CA TRP A 25 -0.32 -15.22 -9.52
C TRP A 25 0.29 -14.04 -10.27
N TYR A 26 0.42 -14.14 -11.60
CA TYR A 26 0.95 -13.08 -12.45
C TYR A 26 0.07 -11.82 -12.41
N ILE A 27 -1.25 -11.98 -12.45
CA ILE A 27 -2.21 -10.88 -12.34
C ILE A 27 -2.06 -10.19 -10.98
N ASP A 28 -2.10 -10.94 -9.89
CA ASP A 28 -1.98 -10.36 -8.53
C ASP A 28 -0.64 -9.64 -8.34
N TYR A 29 0.45 -10.25 -8.77
CA TYR A 29 1.77 -9.61 -8.74
C TYR A 29 1.78 -8.28 -9.51
N ASN A 30 1.21 -8.21 -10.71
CA ASN A 30 1.17 -6.99 -11.51
C ASN A 30 0.21 -5.95 -10.91
N LEU A 31 -0.93 -6.35 -10.34
CA LEU A 31 -1.81 -5.45 -9.60
C LEU A 31 -1.09 -4.78 -8.44
N ARG A 32 -0.31 -5.52 -7.68
CA ARG A 32 0.48 -5.01 -6.56
C ARG A 32 1.64 -4.13 -7.02
N LYS A 33 2.40 -4.59 -8.02
CA LYS A 33 3.57 -3.89 -8.57
C LYS A 33 3.25 -2.52 -9.14
N TYR A 34 2.08 -2.36 -9.75
CA TYR A 34 1.61 -1.12 -10.36
C TYR A 34 0.42 -0.50 -9.60
N SER A 35 0.26 -0.86 -8.34
CA SER A 35 -0.88 -0.45 -7.52
C SER A 35 -1.02 1.07 -7.41
N VAL A 36 0.08 1.80 -7.26
CA VAL A 36 0.08 3.28 -7.20
C VAL A 36 -0.40 3.89 -8.51
N TYR A 37 0.04 3.35 -9.66
CA TYR A 37 -0.43 3.78 -10.97
C TYR A 37 -1.94 3.56 -11.13
N TYR A 38 -2.44 2.38 -10.75
CA TYR A 38 -3.86 2.07 -10.85
C TYR A 38 -4.70 2.90 -9.87
N ALA A 39 -4.20 3.13 -8.66
CA ALA A 39 -4.86 3.97 -7.65
C ALA A 39 -5.00 5.42 -8.14
N HIS A 40 -3.96 5.96 -8.78
CA HIS A 40 -3.98 7.29 -9.36
C HIS A 40 -5.02 7.44 -10.49
N ASN A 41 -5.23 6.39 -11.29
CA ASN A 41 -6.18 6.39 -12.40
C ASN A 41 -7.57 5.84 -12.02
N MET A 42 -7.85 5.66 -10.74
CA MET A 42 -9.15 5.22 -10.23
C MET A 42 -9.97 6.44 -9.80
N GLU A 43 -11.27 6.45 -10.09
CA GLU A 43 -12.20 7.39 -9.45
C GLU A 43 -12.15 7.18 -7.93
N ARG A 44 -12.18 8.26 -7.18
CA ARG A 44 -12.09 8.23 -5.72
C ARG A 44 -12.92 9.34 -5.09
N LYS A 45 -13.36 9.07 -3.86
CA LYS A 45 -13.99 10.09 -3.02
C LYS A 45 -12.95 11.14 -2.62
N GLU A 46 -13.36 12.40 -2.58
CA GLU A 46 -12.55 13.50 -2.07
C GLU A 46 -12.07 13.22 -0.64
N GLY A 47 -10.84 13.59 -0.34
CA GLY A 47 -10.21 13.35 0.97
C GLY A 47 -9.63 11.95 1.17
N THR A 48 -9.74 11.03 0.18
CA THR A 48 -9.06 9.73 0.25
C THR A 48 -7.71 9.77 -0.44
N HIS A 49 -6.76 8.94 0.04
CA HIS A 49 -5.37 8.92 -0.44
C HIS A 49 -4.94 7.53 -0.92
N PRO A 50 -5.59 6.97 -1.97
CA PRO A 50 -5.36 5.60 -2.42
C PRO A 50 -3.94 5.37 -2.92
N GLU A 51 -3.26 6.36 -3.51
CA GLU A 51 -1.89 6.23 -3.98
C GLU A 51 -0.92 5.98 -2.82
N MET A 52 -1.06 6.71 -1.70
CA MET A 52 -0.22 6.54 -0.52
C MET A 52 -0.49 5.20 0.14
N ALA A 53 -1.76 4.84 0.33
CA ALA A 53 -2.16 3.53 0.85
C ALA A 53 -1.52 2.39 0.04
N MET A 54 -1.67 2.44 -1.28
CA MET A 54 -1.11 1.43 -2.19
C MET A 54 0.41 1.41 -2.19
N ALA A 55 1.07 2.55 -2.01
CA ALA A 55 2.52 2.62 -1.93
C ALA A 55 3.05 1.90 -0.67
N ILE A 56 2.40 2.11 0.48
CA ILE A 56 2.82 1.51 1.75
C ILE A 56 2.54 0.00 1.73
N GLU A 57 1.32 -0.43 1.38
CA GLU A 57 0.93 -1.84 1.37
C GLU A 57 1.75 -2.71 0.42
N ASN A 58 2.24 -2.12 -0.64
CA ASN A 58 2.95 -2.86 -1.69
C ASN A 58 4.44 -2.53 -1.75
N ILE A 59 5.01 -2.02 -0.65
CA ILE A 59 6.42 -1.62 -0.61
C ILE A 59 7.38 -2.76 -0.97
N GLY A 60 6.98 -4.01 -0.74
CA GLY A 60 7.77 -5.19 -1.12
C GLY A 60 7.91 -5.40 -2.64
N VAL A 61 7.02 -4.82 -3.47
CA VAL A 61 6.96 -5.10 -4.91
C VAL A 61 6.92 -3.86 -5.82
N ILE A 62 6.59 -2.68 -5.31
CA ILE A 62 6.65 -1.43 -6.06
C ILE A 62 8.10 -0.98 -6.28
N TYR A 63 8.31 0.00 -7.12
CA TYR A 63 9.62 0.61 -7.27
C TYR A 63 9.98 1.45 -6.04
N LYS A 64 11.13 1.14 -5.45
CA LYS A 64 11.71 1.83 -4.29
C LYS A 64 12.86 2.73 -4.75
N PRO A 65 12.67 4.07 -4.77
CA PRO A 65 13.79 4.97 -5.06
C PRO A 65 14.90 4.82 -4.03
N ASN A 66 16.14 4.73 -4.49
CA ASN A 66 17.30 4.67 -3.59
C ASN A 66 17.62 6.09 -3.09
N LYS A 67 17.21 6.40 -1.87
CA LYS A 67 17.52 7.67 -1.18
C LYS A 67 18.32 7.39 0.09
N LYS A 68 19.40 8.14 0.32
CA LYS A 68 20.37 7.90 1.41
C LYS A 68 19.75 7.86 2.82
N ASN A 69 18.72 8.66 3.05
CA ASN A 69 18.05 8.78 4.35
C ASN A 69 16.77 7.96 4.48
N ILE A 70 16.42 7.14 3.46
CA ILE A 70 15.23 6.31 3.46
C ILE A 70 15.61 4.85 3.71
N ARG A 71 14.89 4.21 4.64
CA ARG A 71 14.97 2.77 4.88
C ARG A 71 13.60 2.14 4.70
N TYR A 72 13.58 0.95 4.13
CA TYR A 72 12.36 0.16 3.91
C TYR A 72 12.44 -1.11 4.73
N ARG A 73 11.34 -1.45 5.39
CA ARG A 73 11.15 -2.69 6.12
C ARG A 73 9.98 -3.45 5.51
N ASP A 74 10.17 -4.75 5.25
CA ASP A 74 9.18 -5.63 4.62
C ASP A 74 9.17 -7.06 5.21
N ASP A 75 9.43 -7.20 6.51
CA ASP A 75 9.57 -8.46 7.26
C ASP A 75 8.26 -8.91 7.95
N GLY A 76 7.12 -8.67 7.31
CA GLY A 76 5.78 -9.03 7.82
C GLY A 76 5.00 -7.88 8.42
N SER A 77 5.64 -6.74 8.66
CA SER A 77 5.02 -5.41 8.70
C SER A 77 5.75 -4.53 7.69
N TYR A 78 5.03 -3.67 6.99
CA TYR A 78 5.64 -2.72 6.06
C TYR A 78 5.87 -1.41 6.77
N ALA A 79 7.11 -0.94 6.77
CA ALA A 79 7.45 0.36 7.32
C ALA A 79 8.47 1.08 6.46
N ILE A 80 8.33 2.40 6.39
CA ILE A 80 9.23 3.29 5.68
C ILE A 80 9.72 4.32 6.69
N TYR A 81 11.02 4.38 6.84
CA TYR A 81 11.70 5.30 7.74
C TYR A 81 12.34 6.41 6.93
N ASN A 82 12.02 7.65 7.24
CA ASN A 82 12.72 8.83 6.72
C ASN A 82 13.57 9.43 7.82
N ASN A 83 14.88 9.20 7.77
CA ASN A 83 15.84 9.72 8.72
C ASN A 83 16.41 11.03 8.19
N SER A 84 15.92 12.16 8.67
CA SER A 84 16.55 13.46 8.37
C SER A 84 17.87 13.60 9.12
N THR A 85 18.76 14.48 8.63
CA THR A 85 20.09 14.72 9.23
C THR A 85 20.04 15.33 10.62
N ASP A 86 18.90 15.86 11.05
CA ASP A 86 18.73 16.63 12.30
C ASP A 86 18.08 15.83 13.44
N ARG A 87 18.32 14.53 13.52
CA ARG A 87 17.70 13.61 14.51
C ARG A 87 16.17 13.50 14.41
N LYS A 88 15.58 14.05 13.39
CA LYS A 88 14.15 13.95 13.12
C LYS A 88 13.88 12.73 12.27
N GLN A 89 13.02 11.85 12.75
CA GLN A 89 12.62 10.65 12.05
C GLN A 89 11.10 10.66 11.83
N ALA A 90 10.68 10.54 10.58
CA ALA A 90 9.31 10.23 10.27
C ALA A 90 9.20 8.75 9.90
N ILE A 91 8.16 8.09 10.36
CA ILE A 91 7.90 6.68 10.08
C ILE A 91 6.46 6.57 9.59
N ILE A 92 6.26 5.84 8.50
CA ILE A 92 4.92 5.41 8.07
C ILE A 92 4.93 3.89 7.96
N SER A 93 3.93 3.24 8.52
CA SER A 93 3.85 1.79 8.55
C SER A 93 2.45 1.27 8.23
N CYS A 94 2.40 -0.03 7.91
CA CYS A 94 1.16 -0.76 7.70
C CYS A 94 1.34 -2.16 8.25
N ASP A 95 0.47 -2.59 9.16
CA ASP A 95 0.41 -3.98 9.61
C ASP A 95 -0.65 -4.75 8.81
N LEU A 96 -0.19 -5.76 8.07
CA LEU A 96 -1.04 -6.64 7.27
C LEU A 96 -1.53 -7.89 8.05
N ARG A 97 -1.10 -8.08 9.30
CA ARG A 97 -1.44 -9.25 10.10
C ARG A 97 -2.77 -9.12 10.81
N GLU A 98 -3.22 -7.89 11.02
CA GLU A 98 -4.53 -7.61 11.61
C GLU A 98 -5.63 -7.75 10.55
N LYS A 99 -6.84 -8.17 10.99
CA LYS A 99 -8.01 -8.28 10.10
C LYS A 99 -8.44 -6.92 9.53
N GLU A 100 -8.09 -5.85 10.21
CA GLU A 100 -8.31 -4.47 9.81
C GLU A 100 -6.97 -3.86 9.43
N LEU A 101 -6.86 -3.46 8.19
CA LEU A 101 -5.69 -2.77 7.69
C LEU A 101 -5.60 -1.40 8.36
N ARG A 102 -4.49 -1.14 9.04
CA ARG A 102 -4.19 0.11 9.71
C ARG A 102 -2.88 0.68 9.22
N TYR A 103 -2.82 2.00 9.13
CA TYR A 103 -1.57 2.72 8.88
C TYR A 103 -1.25 3.57 10.09
N ASP A 104 0.02 3.62 10.42
CA ASP A 104 0.53 4.42 11.52
C ASP A 104 1.52 5.42 10.94
N PHE A 105 1.40 6.68 11.30
CA PHE A 105 2.35 7.72 10.98
C PHE A 105 2.84 8.39 12.27
N TYR A 106 4.15 8.38 12.42
CA TYR A 106 4.87 9.02 13.53
C TYR A 106 5.65 10.18 12.98
N ASP A 107 5.43 11.35 13.51
CA ASP A 107 6.21 12.53 13.17
C ASP A 107 7.26 12.85 14.25
N VAL A 108 7.99 13.93 14.03
CA VAL A 108 9.03 14.40 14.94
C VAL A 108 8.48 15.13 16.18
N THR A 109 7.18 15.29 16.30
CA THR A 109 6.51 15.99 17.40
C THR A 109 6.00 15.05 18.49
N ASP A 110 6.44 13.78 18.48
CA ASP A 110 6.02 12.71 19.38
C ASP A 110 4.50 12.44 19.31
N LYS A 111 3.90 12.63 18.13
CA LYS A 111 2.51 12.31 17.87
C LYS A 111 2.39 11.10 16.98
N ASP A 112 1.44 10.24 17.33
CA ASP A 112 1.12 9.02 16.64
C ASP A 112 -0.25 9.18 15.98
N TYR A 113 -0.32 8.98 14.68
CA TYR A 113 -1.55 9.11 13.89
C TYR A 113 -1.91 7.77 13.27
N TYR A 114 -3.18 7.38 13.43
CA TYR A 114 -3.70 6.10 12.97
C TYR A 114 -4.78 6.32 11.92
N PHE A 115 -4.71 5.55 10.84
CA PHE A 115 -5.62 5.67 9.72
C PHE A 115 -6.29 4.33 9.43
N ASN A 116 -7.52 4.37 8.93
CA ASN A 116 -8.22 3.18 8.45
C ASN A 116 -7.66 2.70 7.10
N ASP A 117 -8.27 1.64 6.56
CA ASP A 117 -7.89 1.04 5.29
C ASP A 117 -8.03 1.99 4.07
N ALA A 118 -8.90 2.99 4.15
CA ALA A 118 -9.04 4.04 3.13
C ALA A 118 -8.04 5.21 3.30
N PHE A 119 -7.11 5.09 4.27
CA PHE A 119 -6.16 6.13 4.64
C PHE A 119 -6.81 7.40 5.20
N ASN A 120 -7.95 7.27 5.90
CA ASN A 120 -8.58 8.36 6.64
C ASN A 120 -8.15 8.31 8.11
N LEU A 121 -7.82 9.46 8.68
CA LEU A 121 -7.45 9.59 10.09
C LEU A 121 -8.58 9.10 11.00
N THR A 122 -8.26 8.21 11.95
CA THR A 122 -9.22 7.64 12.91
C THR A 122 -8.89 7.96 14.35
N HIS A 123 -7.62 7.95 14.70
CA HIS A 123 -7.14 8.23 16.06
C HIS A 123 -5.82 8.99 16.00
N ALA A 124 -5.53 9.74 17.05
CA ALA A 124 -4.23 10.35 17.26
C ALA A 124 -3.90 10.35 18.76
N TYR A 125 -2.62 10.19 19.07
CA TYR A 125 -2.12 10.17 20.45
C TYR A 125 -0.89 11.06 20.59
N ASP A 126 -0.73 11.64 21.78
CA ASP A 126 0.49 12.32 22.17
C ASP A 126 1.36 11.34 22.96
N SER A 127 2.41 10.82 22.35
CA SER A 127 3.32 9.85 22.96
C SER A 127 4.23 10.48 23.99
N SER A 128 4.37 11.81 24.00
CA SER A 128 5.16 12.54 25.01
C SER A 128 4.46 12.60 26.38
N VAL A 129 3.12 12.47 26.40
CA VAL A 129 2.27 12.59 27.59
C VAL A 129 1.44 11.33 27.80
N ARG A 130 2.09 10.18 28.08
CA ARG A 130 1.45 8.88 28.41
C ARG A 130 0.41 8.39 27.38
N ASN A 131 0.61 8.69 26.11
CA ASN A 131 -0.32 8.34 25.02
C ASN A 131 -1.74 8.92 25.24
N ASP A 132 -1.84 10.18 25.64
CA ASP A 132 -3.13 10.84 25.74
C ASP A 132 -3.77 10.97 24.34
N GLU A 133 -5.04 10.59 24.24
CA GLU A 133 -5.79 10.66 22.99
C GLU A 133 -6.08 12.13 22.63
N ILE A 134 -5.79 12.48 21.38
CA ILE A 134 -6.03 13.81 20.82
C ILE A 134 -7.38 13.77 20.08
N ASP A 135 -8.26 14.73 20.34
CA ASP A 135 -9.49 14.86 19.55
C ASP A 135 -9.15 15.17 18.09
N ILE A 136 -9.42 14.21 17.20
CA ILE A 136 -9.09 14.31 15.76
C ILE A 136 -9.77 15.52 15.07
N LYS A 137 -10.83 16.10 15.65
CA LYS A 137 -11.48 17.30 15.14
C LYS A 137 -10.62 18.55 15.32
N THR A 138 -9.67 18.53 16.25
CA THR A 138 -8.74 19.64 16.50
C THR A 138 -7.52 19.58 15.59
N ILE A 139 -7.31 18.47 14.85
CA ILE A 139 -6.17 18.27 13.98
C ILE A 139 -6.45 18.93 12.62
N ASP A 140 -5.53 19.76 12.19
CA ASP A 140 -5.49 20.23 10.80
C ASP A 140 -5.07 19.08 9.88
N GLN A 141 -6.08 18.39 9.32
CA GLN A 141 -5.86 17.22 8.49
C GLN A 141 -5.12 17.57 7.19
N ASP A 142 -5.34 18.75 6.62
CA ASP A 142 -4.64 19.17 5.41
C ASP A 142 -3.14 19.34 5.67
N ALA A 143 -2.79 19.97 6.81
CA ALA A 143 -1.40 20.08 7.24
C ALA A 143 -0.77 18.72 7.52
N LEU A 144 -1.51 17.79 8.16
CA LEU A 144 -1.05 16.42 8.43
C LEU A 144 -0.77 15.65 7.13
N TYR A 145 -1.72 15.62 6.20
CA TYR A 145 -1.50 14.94 4.92
C TYR A 145 -0.38 15.59 4.11
N LYS A 146 -0.27 16.90 4.14
CA LYS A 146 0.85 17.62 3.52
C LYS A 146 2.19 17.16 4.11
N ASP A 147 2.27 16.98 5.43
CA ASP A 147 3.49 16.50 6.08
C ASP A 147 3.81 15.05 5.70
N ILE A 148 2.81 14.16 5.69
CA ILE A 148 2.96 12.79 5.20
C ILE A 148 3.52 12.79 3.77
N TYR A 149 2.95 13.59 2.86
CA TYR A 149 3.42 13.66 1.48
C TYR A 149 4.80 14.33 1.34
N ASN A 150 5.16 15.28 2.18
CA ASN A 150 6.51 15.84 2.22
C ASN A 150 7.55 14.77 2.58
N ASN A 151 7.22 13.88 3.51
CA ASN A 151 8.12 12.82 3.96
C ASN A 151 8.14 11.60 3.02
N PHE A 152 7.01 11.21 2.43
CA PHE A 152 6.85 9.93 1.73
C PHE A 152 6.28 10.04 0.32
N GLY A 153 5.83 11.22 -0.12
CA GLY A 153 5.24 11.45 -1.45
C GLY A 153 6.15 11.07 -2.61
N PHE A 154 7.46 11.06 -2.40
CA PHE A 154 8.43 10.60 -3.40
C PHE A 154 8.18 9.16 -3.88
N LEU A 155 7.53 8.30 -3.05
CA LEU A 155 7.13 6.96 -3.45
C LEU A 155 5.98 6.99 -4.44
N VAL A 156 5.00 7.86 -4.20
CA VAL A 156 3.88 8.07 -5.11
C VAL A 156 4.41 8.63 -6.44
N GLU A 157 5.20 9.69 -6.40
CA GLU A 157 5.81 10.32 -7.59
C GLU A 157 6.62 9.33 -8.43
N ALA A 158 7.40 8.47 -7.78
CA ALA A 158 8.24 7.50 -8.47
C ALA A 158 7.44 6.36 -9.14
N ASN A 159 6.19 6.14 -8.75
CA ASN A 159 5.38 5.01 -9.20
C ASN A 159 4.15 5.42 -10.02
N VAL A 160 3.61 6.62 -9.85
CA VAL A 160 2.39 7.10 -10.52
C VAL A 160 2.49 7.07 -12.05
N ASN A 161 3.66 7.35 -12.60
CA ASN A 161 3.91 7.37 -14.04
C ASN A 161 4.44 6.04 -14.61
N ARG A 162 4.58 5.00 -13.78
CA ARG A 162 5.07 3.69 -14.22
C ARG A 162 3.95 2.87 -14.85
N LYS A 163 3.74 3.06 -16.13
CA LYS A 163 2.70 2.33 -16.88
C LYS A 163 2.98 0.82 -16.90
N PRO A 164 1.99 -0.02 -16.57
CA PRO A 164 2.09 -1.47 -16.71
C PRO A 164 2.10 -1.88 -18.19
N ARG A 165 2.74 -3.01 -18.50
CA ARG A 165 2.68 -3.60 -19.84
C ARG A 165 1.29 -4.12 -20.18
N ILE A 166 0.57 -4.63 -19.19
CA ILE A 166 -0.80 -5.13 -19.30
C ILE A 166 -1.70 -4.22 -18.47
N ASN A 167 -2.73 -3.66 -19.09
CA ASN A 167 -3.69 -2.82 -18.36
C ASN A 167 -4.65 -3.69 -17.54
N LEU A 168 -4.52 -3.63 -16.23
CA LEU A 168 -5.37 -4.32 -15.26
C LEU A 168 -6.25 -3.35 -14.45
N GLN A 169 -6.50 -2.13 -14.95
CA GLN A 169 -7.28 -1.10 -14.24
C GLN A 169 -8.66 -1.61 -13.83
N LYS A 170 -9.35 -2.34 -14.71
CA LYS A 170 -10.67 -2.90 -14.41
C LYS A 170 -10.63 -3.89 -13.23
N GLN A 171 -9.61 -4.75 -13.18
CA GLN A 171 -9.40 -5.70 -12.08
C GLN A 171 -9.04 -4.98 -10.79
N PHE A 172 -8.20 -3.96 -10.86
CA PHE A 172 -7.84 -3.12 -9.73
C PHE A 172 -9.08 -2.42 -9.16
N ASN A 173 -9.88 -1.75 -10.00
CA ASN A 173 -11.11 -1.09 -9.58
C ASN A 173 -12.08 -2.09 -8.94
N LYS A 174 -12.27 -3.27 -9.52
CA LYS A 174 -13.11 -4.31 -8.92
C LYS A 174 -12.68 -4.70 -7.51
N LYS A 175 -11.36 -4.72 -7.24
CA LYS A 175 -10.79 -5.10 -5.93
C LYS A 175 -10.86 -3.97 -4.91
N TYR A 176 -10.61 -2.72 -5.32
CA TYR A 176 -10.34 -1.61 -4.39
C TYR A 176 -11.35 -0.45 -4.45
N TYR A 177 -12.24 -0.40 -5.45
CA TYR A 177 -13.18 0.70 -5.61
C TYR A 177 -14.01 0.99 -4.35
N LYS A 178 -14.60 -0.05 -3.74
CA LYS A 178 -15.43 0.10 -2.53
C LYS A 178 -14.68 0.64 -1.31
N ARG A 179 -13.36 0.51 -1.31
CA ARG A 179 -12.52 0.93 -0.21
C ARG A 179 -12.26 2.43 -0.24
N PHE A 180 -12.18 3.03 -1.42
CA PHE A 180 -11.82 4.43 -1.62
C PHE A 180 -12.98 5.30 -2.12
N ASN A 181 -14.19 4.74 -2.18
CA ASN A 181 -15.45 5.38 -2.59
C ASN A 181 -16.64 4.98 -1.64
#